data_3eb4b35af4db53a108b451247f30597c
#
_entry.id   3eb4b35af4db53a108b451247f30597c
#
_cell.length_a   1.000
_cell.length_b   1.000
_cell.length_c   1.000
_cell.angle_alpha   90.00
_cell.angle_beta   90.00
_cell.angle_gamma   90.00
#
_symmetry.space_group_name_H-M   'P 1'
#
loop_
_entity.id
_entity.type
_entity.pdbx_description
1 polymer ?
#
loop_
_entity_poly.entity_id
_entity_poly.type
_entity_poly.pdbx_seq_one_letter_code
_entity_poly.pdbx_strand_id
1 'polypeptide(L)'
;MAAPIYCTHKELKRVFPQLDSFDNKKPVYGWTEVSSNKYAAHNSGLVTQCFADGEDLGPAQSAHTDLNVEGEWFYNSAEDVLYYFSATNPNDKLMEAGEEFTAMVTQYRTDASRYLDSMLDPNMPKEAWKDKTGAYDYIIIRTTALIAANFMIKSHDPNSELANALMEEANQNIENINQG
;
A
#
# COMPACT_ATOMS: atom_id res chain seq x y z
N MET A 1 -5.38 -22.41 3.29
CA MET A 1 -4.94 -21.52 4.37
C MET A 1 -4.24 -20.31 3.75
N ALA A 2 -4.51 -19.10 4.24
CA ALA A 2 -3.74 -17.93 3.82
C ALA A 2 -2.27 -18.09 4.25
N ALA A 3 -1.33 -17.65 3.42
CA ALA A 3 0.08 -17.67 3.79
C ALA A 3 0.31 -16.75 5.02
N PRO A 4 1.17 -17.13 5.96
CA PRO A 4 1.47 -16.29 7.11
C PRO A 4 2.17 -14.99 6.67
N ILE A 5 1.90 -13.90 7.39
CA ILE A 5 2.61 -12.63 7.23
C ILE A 5 3.54 -12.50 8.43
N TYR A 6 4.86 -12.47 8.19
CA TYR A 6 5.86 -12.55 9.26
C TYR A 6 6.18 -11.21 9.92
N CYS A 7 5.92 -10.08 9.25
CA CYS A 7 6.14 -8.75 9.84
C CYS A 7 4.87 -7.91 9.89
N THR A 8 4.77 -7.04 10.90
CA THR A 8 3.69 -6.06 11.04
C THR A 8 4.01 -4.77 10.28
N HIS A 9 3.02 -3.89 10.10
CA HIS A 9 3.22 -2.54 9.56
C HIS A 9 4.26 -1.75 10.40
N LYS A 10 4.18 -1.87 11.72
CA LYS A 10 5.11 -1.19 12.64
C LYS A 10 6.56 -1.66 12.49
N GLU A 11 6.76 -2.94 12.21
CA GLU A 11 8.10 -3.51 11.99
C GLU A 11 8.66 -3.10 10.63
N LEU A 12 7.83 -3.07 9.58
CA LEU A 12 8.21 -2.53 8.28
C LEU A 12 8.59 -1.06 8.39
N LYS A 13 7.85 -0.24 9.14
CA LYS A 13 8.16 1.18 9.38
C LYS A 13 9.49 1.39 10.11
N ARG A 14 9.95 0.45 10.94
CA ARG A 14 11.27 0.52 11.59
C ARG A 14 12.43 0.36 10.60
N VAL A 15 12.23 -0.41 9.54
CA VAL A 15 13.20 -0.62 8.46
C VAL A 15 13.10 0.46 7.41
N PHE A 16 11.89 0.93 7.13
CA PHE A 16 11.59 1.95 6.13
C PHE A 16 10.78 3.09 6.77
N PRO A 17 11.43 4.06 7.43
CA PRO A 17 10.76 5.16 8.14
C PRO A 17 9.88 6.05 7.24
N GLN A 18 10.21 6.15 5.94
CA GLN A 18 9.44 6.91 4.96
C GLN A 18 8.15 6.20 4.50
N LEU A 19 7.81 5.07 5.11
CA LEU A 19 6.66 4.26 4.73
C LEU A 19 5.37 5.08 4.60
N ASP A 20 5.11 6.00 5.53
CA ASP A 20 3.89 6.81 5.53
C ASP A 20 3.85 7.89 4.44
N SER A 21 5.01 8.24 3.85
CA SER A 21 5.10 9.17 2.72
C SER A 21 5.10 8.46 1.37
N PHE A 22 5.02 7.15 1.38
CA PHE A 22 5.02 6.29 0.20
C PHE A 22 3.58 6.00 -0.23
N ASP A 23 2.90 7.04 -0.72
CA ASP A 23 1.52 6.93 -1.15
C ASP A 23 1.41 6.60 -2.64
N ASN A 24 0.25 6.11 -3.05
CA ASN A 24 -0.08 5.77 -4.43
C ASN A 24 -1.09 6.75 -5.04
N LYS A 25 -1.26 7.92 -4.42
CA LYS A 25 -2.15 8.96 -4.93
C LYS A 25 -1.53 9.69 -6.12
N LYS A 26 -2.37 10.04 -7.07
CA LYS A 26 -2.02 10.80 -8.26
C LYS A 26 -2.98 11.97 -8.42
N PRO A 27 -2.52 13.12 -8.94
CA PRO A 27 -3.40 14.21 -9.26
C PRO A 27 -4.50 13.79 -10.25
N VAL A 28 -5.73 14.19 -9.98
CA VAL A 28 -6.91 13.93 -10.83
C VAL A 28 -7.36 15.25 -11.46
N TYR A 29 -7.41 15.28 -12.77
CA TYR A 29 -7.74 16.46 -13.57
C TYR A 29 -8.97 16.22 -14.43
N GLY A 30 -9.48 17.30 -15.04
CA GLY A 30 -10.55 17.22 -16.04
C GLY A 30 -11.92 16.97 -15.44
N TRP A 31 -12.17 17.49 -14.26
CA TRP A 31 -13.47 17.44 -13.62
C TRP A 31 -14.53 18.17 -14.43
N THR A 32 -15.64 17.50 -14.71
CA THR A 32 -16.79 18.05 -15.42
C THR A 32 -18.01 17.98 -14.52
N GLU A 33 -18.77 19.06 -14.40
CA GLU A 33 -20.02 19.05 -13.67
C GLU A 33 -21.08 18.23 -14.40
N VAL A 34 -21.59 17.18 -13.76
CA VAL A 34 -22.60 16.27 -14.30
C VAL A 34 -24.01 16.55 -13.75
N SER A 35 -24.10 17.18 -12.61
CA SER A 35 -25.33 17.75 -12.03
C SER A 35 -24.93 18.76 -10.94
N SER A 36 -25.90 19.51 -10.38
CA SER A 36 -25.60 20.56 -9.39
C SER A 36 -24.64 20.07 -8.30
N ASN A 37 -23.46 20.69 -8.21
CA ASN A 37 -22.38 20.40 -7.27
C ASN A 37 -21.78 18.97 -7.37
N LYS A 38 -22.16 18.18 -8.38
CA LYS A 38 -21.57 16.86 -8.62
C LYS A 38 -20.65 16.91 -9.84
N TYR A 39 -19.43 16.49 -9.65
CA TYR A 39 -18.40 16.47 -10.69
C TYR A 39 -17.95 15.05 -10.96
N ALA A 40 -17.52 14.80 -12.17
CA ALA A 40 -16.95 13.52 -12.61
C ALA A 40 -15.59 13.73 -13.26
N ALA A 41 -14.64 12.87 -12.95
CA ALA A 41 -13.36 12.73 -13.62
C ALA A 41 -13.23 11.32 -14.19
N HIS A 42 -12.78 11.20 -15.43
CA HIS A 42 -12.63 9.93 -16.15
C HIS A 42 -11.18 9.47 -16.17
N ASN A 43 -10.95 8.16 -16.31
CA ASN A 43 -9.64 7.53 -16.38
C ASN A 43 -8.79 7.80 -15.12
N SER A 44 -9.43 7.73 -13.96
CA SER A 44 -8.77 7.95 -12.66
C SER A 44 -7.91 6.74 -12.25
N GLY A 45 -8.12 5.56 -12.87
CA GLY A 45 -7.57 4.30 -12.44
C GLY A 45 -8.26 3.79 -11.17
N LEU A 46 -7.76 2.72 -10.57
CA LEU A 46 -8.35 2.19 -9.35
C LEU A 46 -8.22 3.21 -8.20
N VAL A 47 -9.37 3.60 -7.65
CA VAL A 47 -9.48 4.56 -6.54
C VAL A 47 -10.15 3.90 -5.34
N THR A 48 -9.42 3.83 -4.24
CA THR A 48 -9.94 3.42 -2.93
C THR A 48 -9.76 4.50 -1.86
N GLN A 49 -9.05 5.60 -2.21
CA GLN A 49 -8.82 6.76 -1.36
C GLN A 49 -8.79 8.04 -2.21
N CYS A 50 -9.41 9.12 -1.72
CA CYS A 50 -9.50 10.40 -2.40
C CYS A 50 -9.12 11.55 -1.46
N PHE A 51 -8.44 12.56 -1.99
CA PHE A 51 -7.92 13.71 -1.25
C PHE A 51 -8.27 15.01 -1.96
N ALA A 52 -8.52 16.06 -1.18
CA ALA A 52 -8.65 17.42 -1.66
C ALA A 52 -7.69 18.31 -0.88
N ASP A 53 -6.84 19.05 -1.59
CA ASP A 53 -5.82 19.95 -1.01
C ASP A 53 -4.93 19.24 0.05
N GLY A 54 -4.68 17.93 -0.14
CA GLY A 54 -3.88 17.08 0.75
C GLY A 54 -4.63 16.49 1.94
N GLU A 55 -5.91 16.82 2.14
CA GLU A 55 -6.74 16.24 3.20
C GLU A 55 -7.47 14.98 2.69
N ASP A 56 -7.43 13.89 3.46
CA ASP A 56 -8.18 12.67 3.19
C ASP A 56 -9.69 12.92 3.35
N LEU A 57 -10.46 12.62 2.30
CA LEU A 57 -11.91 12.82 2.27
C LEU A 57 -12.69 11.73 3.00
N GLY A 58 -11.99 10.73 3.56
CA GLY A 58 -12.61 9.61 4.25
C GLY A 58 -13.21 8.57 3.29
N PRO A 59 -14.13 7.72 3.77
CA PRO A 59 -14.63 6.59 3.01
C PRO A 59 -15.51 7.02 1.83
N ALA A 60 -15.43 6.24 0.73
CA ALA A 60 -16.30 6.39 -0.43
C ALA A 60 -17.77 6.15 -0.06
N GLN A 61 -18.69 6.86 -0.72
CA GLN A 61 -20.12 6.57 -0.68
C GLN A 61 -20.45 5.29 -1.47
N SER A 62 -21.64 4.73 -1.23
CA SER A 62 -22.08 3.48 -1.88
C SER A 62 -22.46 3.66 -3.35
N ALA A 63 -22.88 4.87 -3.76
CA ALA A 63 -23.26 5.21 -5.12
C ALA A 63 -23.08 6.72 -5.39
N HIS A 64 -22.93 7.10 -6.65
CA HIS A 64 -22.82 8.51 -7.03
C HIS A 64 -24.12 9.31 -6.75
N THR A 65 -25.26 8.62 -6.65
CA THR A 65 -26.56 9.23 -6.27
C THR A 65 -26.58 9.69 -4.82
N ASP A 66 -25.77 9.09 -3.96
CA ASP A 66 -25.74 9.34 -2.52
C ASP A 66 -24.92 10.59 -2.16
N LEU A 67 -24.15 11.11 -3.12
CA LEU A 67 -23.33 12.31 -2.95
C LEU A 67 -24.23 13.55 -2.76
N ASN A 68 -24.18 14.16 -1.57
CA ASN A 68 -25.02 15.32 -1.22
C ASN A 68 -24.36 16.29 -0.23
N VAL A 69 -23.18 15.97 0.29
CA VAL A 69 -22.42 16.78 1.24
C VAL A 69 -21.01 17.07 0.67
N GLU A 70 -20.49 18.28 0.94
CA GLU A 70 -19.14 18.69 0.54
C GLU A 70 -18.11 17.66 0.98
N GLY A 71 -17.26 17.23 0.06
CA GLY A 71 -16.20 16.26 0.31
C GLY A 71 -16.58 14.80 0.05
N GLU A 72 -17.87 14.49 -0.15
CA GLU A 72 -18.27 13.11 -0.49
C GLU A 72 -17.82 12.72 -1.89
N TRP A 73 -17.40 11.46 -2.02
CA TRP A 73 -16.91 10.91 -3.28
C TRP A 73 -17.35 9.45 -3.47
N PHE A 74 -17.34 9.02 -4.74
CA PHE A 74 -17.66 7.66 -5.16
C PHE A 74 -16.86 7.29 -6.41
N TYR A 75 -16.29 6.10 -6.45
CA TYR A 75 -15.61 5.58 -7.63
C TYR A 75 -16.39 4.45 -8.28
N ASN A 76 -16.74 4.64 -9.57
CA ASN A 76 -17.35 3.62 -10.41
C ASN A 76 -16.26 2.85 -11.16
N SER A 77 -15.90 1.68 -10.66
CA SER A 77 -14.85 0.85 -11.24
C SER A 77 -15.20 0.25 -12.61
N ALA A 78 -16.50 0.13 -12.94
CA ALA A 78 -16.94 -0.43 -14.23
C ALA A 78 -16.75 0.58 -15.39
N GLU A 79 -16.83 1.87 -15.09
CA GLU A 79 -16.72 2.96 -16.07
C GLU A 79 -15.41 3.75 -15.91
N ASP A 80 -14.59 3.44 -14.88
CA ASP A 80 -13.41 4.20 -14.47
C ASP A 80 -13.70 5.69 -14.30
N VAL A 81 -14.72 6.00 -13.49
CA VAL A 81 -15.19 7.36 -13.22
C VAL A 81 -15.18 7.64 -11.73
N LEU A 82 -14.48 8.69 -11.34
CA LEU A 82 -14.48 9.21 -9.98
C LEU A 82 -15.48 10.37 -9.89
N TYR A 83 -16.46 10.26 -8.99
CA TYR A 83 -17.44 11.29 -8.69
C TYR A 83 -17.10 12.00 -7.38
N TYR A 84 -17.30 13.30 -7.35
CA TYR A 84 -17.04 14.15 -6.19
C TYR A 84 -18.14 15.20 -6.03
N PHE A 85 -18.56 15.45 -4.78
CA PHE A 85 -19.53 16.50 -4.47
C PHE A 85 -18.78 17.71 -3.90
N SER A 86 -18.96 18.88 -4.52
CA SER A 86 -18.35 20.12 -4.06
C SER A 86 -19.17 21.33 -4.51
N ALA A 87 -19.35 22.30 -3.61
CA ALA A 87 -19.91 23.61 -3.95
C ALA A 87 -18.99 24.45 -4.82
N THR A 88 -17.71 24.11 -4.92
CA THR A 88 -16.70 24.81 -5.75
C THR A 88 -16.14 23.87 -6.80
N ASN A 89 -15.66 24.42 -7.91
CA ASN A 89 -15.10 23.62 -9.00
C ASN A 89 -13.84 22.84 -8.53
N PRO A 90 -13.81 21.51 -8.60
CA PRO A 90 -12.65 20.71 -8.19
C PRO A 90 -11.39 20.98 -9.03
N ASN A 91 -11.53 21.54 -10.25
CA ASN A 91 -10.37 21.94 -11.05
C ASN A 91 -9.58 23.12 -10.43
N ASP A 92 -10.16 23.82 -9.44
CA ASP A 92 -9.51 24.92 -8.71
C ASP A 92 -8.81 24.44 -7.43
N LYS A 93 -8.86 23.12 -7.15
CA LYS A 93 -8.25 22.46 -5.99
C LYS A 93 -7.19 21.45 -6.45
N LEU A 94 -6.28 21.08 -5.56
CA LEU A 94 -5.45 19.89 -5.77
C LEU A 94 -6.28 18.64 -5.40
N MET A 95 -6.87 18.02 -6.40
CA MET A 95 -7.54 16.73 -6.23
C MET A 95 -6.58 15.59 -6.50
N GLU A 96 -6.49 14.64 -5.58
CA GLU A 96 -5.64 13.46 -5.71
C GLU A 96 -6.44 12.20 -5.35
N ALA A 97 -6.16 11.11 -6.04
CA ALA A 97 -6.81 9.82 -5.78
C ALA A 97 -5.88 8.65 -6.09
N GLY A 98 -6.14 7.51 -5.48
CA GLY A 98 -5.36 6.30 -5.69
C GLY A 98 -5.83 5.14 -4.84
N GLU A 99 -5.01 4.07 -4.81
CA GLU A 99 -5.28 2.91 -3.97
C GLU A 99 -4.92 3.21 -2.51
N GLU A 100 -5.73 2.67 -1.60
CA GLU A 100 -5.44 2.75 -0.18
C GLU A 100 -4.07 2.11 0.13
N PHE A 101 -3.22 2.91 0.74
CA PHE A 101 -1.86 2.56 1.09
C PHE A 101 -1.76 1.32 1.99
N THR A 102 -2.67 1.15 2.94
CA THR A 102 -2.67 0.02 3.89
C THR A 102 -2.86 -1.32 3.18
N ALA A 103 -3.74 -1.39 2.19
CA ALA A 103 -3.96 -2.61 1.39
C ALA A 103 -2.72 -2.97 0.57
N MET A 104 -2.10 -1.98 -0.06
CA MET A 104 -0.86 -2.14 -0.83
C MET A 104 0.30 -2.60 0.06
N VAL A 105 0.50 -1.97 1.22
CA VAL A 105 1.54 -2.38 2.20
C VAL A 105 1.31 -3.81 2.67
N THR A 106 0.05 -4.21 2.92
CA THR A 106 -0.29 -5.57 3.30
C THR A 106 0.06 -6.57 2.19
N GLN A 107 -0.16 -6.21 0.93
CA GLN A 107 0.23 -7.03 -0.21
C GLN A 107 1.75 -7.22 -0.27
N TYR A 108 2.54 -6.14 -0.17
CA TYR A 108 4.00 -6.24 -0.16
C TYR A 108 4.54 -7.08 1.00
N ARG A 109 3.96 -6.98 2.18
CA ARG A 109 4.32 -7.82 3.33
C ARG A 109 3.99 -9.30 3.08
N THR A 110 2.86 -9.57 2.44
CA THR A 110 2.45 -10.92 2.06
C THR A 110 3.42 -11.51 1.04
N ASP A 111 3.76 -10.75 0.00
CA ASP A 111 4.66 -11.18 -1.06
C ASP A 111 6.10 -11.37 -0.53
N ALA A 112 6.55 -10.50 0.37
CA ALA A 112 7.83 -10.64 1.06
C ALA A 112 7.89 -11.92 1.92
N SER A 113 6.80 -12.25 2.61
CA SER A 113 6.72 -13.49 3.41
C SER A 113 6.77 -14.73 2.52
N ARG A 114 6.08 -14.71 1.38
CA ARG A 114 6.14 -15.79 0.37
C ARG A 114 7.51 -15.93 -0.25
N TYR A 115 8.15 -14.79 -0.55
CA TYR A 115 9.51 -14.79 -1.08
C TYR A 115 10.49 -15.42 -0.07
N LEU A 116 10.43 -14.98 1.20
CA LEU A 116 11.26 -15.56 2.26
C LEU A 116 11.00 -17.08 2.37
N ASP A 117 9.74 -17.52 2.40
CA ASP A 117 9.39 -18.95 2.42
C ASP A 117 10.01 -19.74 1.27
N SER A 118 10.14 -19.15 0.09
CA SER A 118 10.70 -19.80 -1.09
C SER A 118 12.24 -19.91 -1.05
N MET A 119 12.88 -19.08 -0.22
CA MET A 119 14.34 -19.01 -0.10
C MET A 119 14.89 -19.81 1.09
N LEU A 120 14.04 -20.22 2.01
CA LEU A 120 14.41 -21.01 3.18
C LEU A 120 14.38 -22.51 2.90
N ASP A 121 15.17 -23.28 3.64
CA ASP A 121 15.17 -24.74 3.54
C ASP A 121 13.76 -25.29 3.78
N PRO A 122 13.15 -26.02 2.81
CA PRO A 122 11.82 -26.57 2.94
C PRO A 122 11.68 -27.59 4.08
N ASN A 123 12.79 -28.15 4.55
CA ASN A 123 12.81 -29.11 5.67
C ASN A 123 12.83 -28.41 7.05
N MET A 124 13.05 -27.11 7.08
CA MET A 124 13.06 -26.35 8.32
C MET A 124 11.62 -26.16 8.82
N PRO A 125 11.28 -26.66 10.03
CA PRO A 125 9.91 -26.54 10.53
C PRO A 125 9.61 -25.06 10.88
N LYS A 126 8.57 -24.49 10.29
CA LYS A 126 8.16 -23.09 10.52
C LYS A 126 7.89 -22.77 11.98
N GLU A 127 7.47 -23.73 12.77
CA GLU A 127 7.23 -23.60 14.21
C GLU A 127 8.54 -23.40 15.01
N ALA A 128 9.70 -23.81 14.47
CA ALA A 128 10.99 -23.53 15.08
C ALA A 128 11.38 -22.05 15.03
N TRP A 129 10.73 -21.27 14.19
CA TRP A 129 10.97 -19.82 14.07
C TRP A 129 10.12 -18.99 15.05
N LYS A 130 9.38 -19.65 15.94
CA LYS A 130 8.57 -18.98 16.94
C LYS A 130 9.19 -19.12 18.32
N ASP A 131 9.14 -18.04 19.06
CA ASP A 131 9.47 -18.05 20.47
C ASP A 131 8.37 -18.74 21.32
N LYS A 132 8.59 -18.83 22.63
CA LYS A 132 7.65 -19.44 23.57
C LYS A 132 6.30 -18.71 23.66
N THR A 133 6.20 -17.47 23.15
CA THR A 133 4.96 -16.69 23.07
C THR A 133 4.20 -16.87 21.78
N GLY A 134 4.79 -17.62 20.83
CA GLY A 134 4.25 -17.82 19.47
C GLY A 134 4.59 -16.68 18.49
N ALA A 135 5.40 -15.71 18.89
CA ALA A 135 5.93 -14.67 18.01
C ALA A 135 7.09 -15.24 17.17
N TYR A 136 7.18 -14.80 15.91
CA TYR A 136 8.32 -15.17 15.06
C TYR A 136 9.62 -14.56 15.56
N ASP A 137 10.73 -15.26 15.37
CA ASP A 137 12.06 -14.77 15.71
C ASP A 137 12.37 -13.45 15.00
N TYR A 138 13.10 -12.59 15.70
CA TYR A 138 13.40 -11.24 15.20
C TYR A 138 14.06 -11.24 13.83
N ILE A 139 14.94 -12.23 13.52
CA ILE A 139 15.61 -12.31 12.23
C ILE A 139 14.60 -12.56 11.10
N ILE A 140 13.57 -13.40 11.31
CA ILE A 140 12.48 -13.65 10.34
C ILE A 140 11.68 -12.38 10.10
N ILE A 141 11.28 -11.71 11.18
CA ILE A 141 10.51 -10.45 11.13
C ILE A 141 11.30 -9.38 10.37
N ARG A 142 12.57 -9.17 10.74
CA ARG A 142 13.44 -8.17 10.13
C ARG A 142 13.69 -8.46 8.65
N THR A 143 14.03 -9.70 8.30
CA THR A 143 14.27 -10.12 6.91
C THR A 143 13.04 -9.89 6.04
N THR A 144 11.85 -10.26 6.52
CA THR A 144 10.60 -10.00 5.80
C THR A 144 10.35 -8.51 5.61
N ALA A 145 10.62 -7.70 6.63
CA ALA A 145 10.46 -6.24 6.53
C ALA A 145 11.43 -5.61 5.52
N LEU A 146 12.70 -6.08 5.47
CA LEU A 146 13.70 -5.65 4.48
C LEU A 146 13.25 -5.97 3.05
N ILE A 147 12.76 -7.19 2.81
CA ILE A 147 12.25 -7.64 1.50
C ILE A 147 11.02 -6.81 1.10
N ALA A 148 10.08 -6.60 2.00
CA ALA A 148 8.88 -5.80 1.73
C ALA A 148 9.23 -4.35 1.36
N ALA A 149 10.16 -3.73 2.10
CA ALA A 149 10.67 -2.40 1.81
C ALA A 149 11.37 -2.34 0.45
N ASN A 150 12.20 -3.35 0.12
CA ASN A 150 12.83 -3.45 -1.21
C ASN A 150 11.78 -3.50 -2.32
N PHE A 151 10.76 -4.34 -2.22
CA PHE A 151 9.71 -4.46 -3.23
C PHE A 151 8.95 -3.14 -3.42
N MET A 152 8.61 -2.48 -2.32
CA MET A 152 7.95 -1.17 -2.35
C MET A 152 8.80 -0.13 -3.05
N ILE A 153 10.05 0.04 -2.64
CA ILE A 153 10.95 1.05 -3.22
C ILE A 153 11.17 0.77 -4.71
N LYS A 154 11.43 -0.48 -5.09
CA LYS A 154 11.66 -0.86 -6.49
C LYS A 154 10.44 -0.70 -7.40
N SER A 155 9.25 -0.72 -6.85
CA SER A 155 8.03 -0.44 -7.64
C SER A 155 7.96 1.03 -8.12
N HIS A 156 8.65 1.95 -7.43
CA HIS A 156 8.72 3.37 -7.79
C HIS A 156 10.07 3.76 -8.40
N ASP A 157 11.17 3.21 -7.86
CA ASP A 157 12.52 3.43 -8.35
C ASP A 157 13.27 2.10 -8.50
N PRO A 158 13.22 1.48 -9.70
CA PRO A 158 13.88 0.19 -9.95
C PRO A 158 15.41 0.21 -9.76
N ASN A 159 16.02 1.40 -9.82
CA ASN A 159 17.48 1.57 -9.71
C ASN A 159 17.92 2.03 -8.32
N SER A 160 17.02 2.08 -7.35
CA SER A 160 17.32 2.56 -6.00
C SER A 160 18.46 1.78 -5.34
N GLU A 161 19.53 2.50 -4.97
CA GLU A 161 20.64 1.95 -4.18
C GLU A 161 20.19 1.51 -2.80
N LEU A 162 19.25 2.25 -2.18
CA LEU A 162 18.64 1.87 -0.90
C LEU A 162 17.95 0.51 -1.00
N ALA A 163 17.14 0.31 -2.04
CA ALA A 163 16.46 -0.97 -2.25
C ALA A 163 17.46 -2.12 -2.41
N ASN A 164 18.56 -1.90 -3.14
CA ASN A 164 19.60 -2.90 -3.31
C ASN A 164 20.29 -3.25 -1.98
N ALA A 165 20.64 -2.25 -1.16
CA ALA A 165 21.24 -2.45 0.15
C ALA A 165 20.30 -3.22 1.11
N LEU A 166 19.00 -2.92 1.11
CA LEU A 166 18.02 -3.66 1.91
C LEU A 166 17.91 -5.13 1.49
N MET A 167 17.97 -5.42 0.19
CA MET A 167 17.92 -6.80 -0.31
C MET A 167 19.22 -7.55 -0.02
N GLU A 168 20.37 -6.89 -0.06
CA GLU A 168 21.66 -7.48 0.30
C GLU A 168 21.67 -7.91 1.77
N GLU A 169 21.22 -7.04 2.70
CA GLU A 169 21.06 -7.41 4.11
C GLU A 169 20.06 -8.57 4.28
N ALA A 170 18.95 -8.56 3.55
CA ALA A 170 17.97 -9.64 3.60
C ALA A 170 18.55 -10.98 3.15
N ASN A 171 19.33 -10.99 2.06
CA ASN A 171 19.98 -12.20 1.54
C ASN A 171 21.00 -12.76 2.54
N GLN A 172 21.78 -11.89 3.18
CA GLN A 172 22.72 -12.30 4.23
C GLN A 172 22.00 -12.93 5.44
N ASN A 173 20.87 -12.38 5.83
CA ASN A 173 20.03 -12.97 6.87
C ASN A 173 19.46 -14.34 6.45
N ILE A 174 19.03 -14.49 5.20
CA ILE A 174 18.53 -15.77 4.65
C ILE A 174 19.65 -16.83 4.68
N GLU A 175 20.86 -16.48 4.28
CA GLU A 175 22.02 -17.38 4.35
C GLU A 175 22.29 -17.83 5.80
N ASN A 176 22.26 -16.89 6.76
CA ASN A 176 22.45 -17.19 8.18
C ASN A 176 21.36 -18.13 8.71
N ILE A 177 20.10 -17.90 8.34
CA ILE A 177 18.97 -18.75 8.74
C ILE A 177 19.13 -20.17 8.18
N ASN A 178 19.56 -20.33 6.92
CA ASN A 178 19.74 -21.62 6.28
C ASN A 178 20.96 -22.41 6.79
N GLN A 179 21.92 -21.74 7.42
CA GLN A 179 23.11 -22.39 7.99
C GLN A 179 22.91 -22.87 9.44
N GLY A 180 21.79 -22.48 10.11
CA GLY A 180 21.44 -22.85 11.49
C GLY A 180 22.06 -21.93 12.50
#